data_25e3c9e902d7716856f988dddf21763d
#
_entry.id   25e3c9e902d7716856f988dddf21763d
#
_cell.length_a   1.000
_cell.length_b   1.000
_cell.length_c   1.000
_cell.angle_alpha   90.00
_cell.angle_beta   90.00
_cell.angle_gamma   90.00
#
_symmetry.space_group_name_H-M   'P 1'
#
loop_
_entity.id
_entity.type
_entity.pdbx_description
1 polymer ?
#
loop_
_entity_poly.entity_id
_entity_poly.type
_entity_poly.pdbx_seq_one_letter_code
_entity_poly.pdbx_strand_id
1 'polypeptide(L)'
;MSNVAMPSPLPVSPTEGPGANARRALDVDKVRAQFPALHQAVHGKPLVYLDNAATTQKPQAVIDSLTHYYTHDNANVHRGIHALSVRASTAYENSRDTVARFFGAPDRSCVVFTRGTTESINLVAEAYVRPLLKTGDEIIITEMEH
;
A
#
# COMPACT_ATOMS: atom_id res chain seq x y z
N MET A 1 -2.53 -38.96 -5.64
CA MET A 1 -3.17 -37.75 -6.19
C MET A 1 -4.07 -37.20 -5.09
N SER A 2 -3.58 -36.28 -4.30
CA SER A 2 -4.31 -35.73 -3.16
C SER A 2 -5.20 -34.60 -3.65
N ASN A 3 -6.52 -34.81 -3.53
CA ASN A 3 -7.53 -33.83 -3.89
C ASN A 3 -7.53 -32.72 -2.83
N VAL A 4 -6.91 -31.59 -3.12
CA VAL A 4 -6.98 -30.39 -2.26
C VAL A 4 -8.33 -29.75 -2.50
N ALA A 5 -9.26 -29.98 -1.58
CA ALA A 5 -10.57 -29.32 -1.59
C ALA A 5 -10.39 -27.81 -1.38
N MET A 6 -10.94 -27.01 -2.29
CA MET A 6 -11.03 -25.56 -2.13
C MET A 6 -11.86 -25.23 -0.88
N PRO A 7 -11.42 -24.32 -0.03
CA PRO A 7 -12.22 -23.91 1.11
C PRO A 7 -13.52 -23.24 0.63
N SER A 8 -14.65 -23.63 1.23
CA SER A 8 -15.94 -23.00 0.98
C SER A 8 -15.89 -21.51 1.33
N PRO A 9 -16.57 -20.64 0.56
CA PRO A 9 -16.66 -19.24 0.90
C PRO A 9 -17.32 -19.05 2.27
N LEU A 10 -16.69 -18.21 3.10
CA LEU A 10 -17.22 -17.87 4.42
C LEU A 10 -18.62 -17.23 4.29
N PRO A 11 -19.56 -17.51 5.20
CA PRO A 11 -20.87 -16.89 5.18
C PRO A 11 -20.72 -15.37 5.39
N VAL A 12 -21.18 -14.60 4.42
CA VAL A 12 -21.29 -13.14 4.54
C VAL A 12 -22.51 -12.86 5.42
N SER A 13 -22.28 -12.44 6.66
CA SER A 13 -23.36 -11.92 7.49
C SER A 13 -23.96 -10.67 6.83
N PRO A 14 -25.31 -10.52 6.85
CA PRO A 14 -25.93 -9.32 6.33
C PRO A 14 -25.41 -8.12 7.13
N THR A 15 -24.72 -7.20 6.47
CA THR A 15 -24.30 -5.92 7.06
C THR A 15 -25.57 -5.14 7.38
N GLU A 16 -25.81 -4.90 8.68
CA GLU A 16 -26.78 -3.89 9.10
C GLU A 16 -26.44 -2.59 8.35
N GLY A 17 -27.45 -2.04 7.67
CA GLY A 17 -27.30 -0.80 6.93
C GLY A 17 -26.79 0.31 7.84
N PRO A 18 -25.95 1.22 7.35
CA PRO A 18 -25.40 2.29 8.17
C PRO A 18 -26.54 3.18 8.68
N GLY A 19 -26.81 3.09 9.97
CA GLY A 19 -27.55 4.12 10.69
C GLY A 19 -26.95 5.47 10.33
N ALA A 20 -27.78 6.50 10.20
CA ALA A 20 -27.48 7.83 9.70
C ALA A 20 -26.30 8.49 10.46
N ASN A 21 -25.10 8.04 10.21
CA ASN A 21 -23.88 8.75 10.53
C ASN A 21 -23.72 9.80 9.43
N ALA A 22 -24.13 11.03 9.70
CA ALA A 22 -23.89 12.17 8.83
C ALA A 22 -22.40 12.10 8.42
N ARG A 23 -22.10 11.71 7.20
CA ARG A 23 -20.73 11.63 6.67
C ARG A 23 -20.14 13.01 6.86
N ARG A 24 -19.23 13.15 7.80
CA ARG A 24 -18.52 14.40 8.02
C ARG A 24 -17.85 14.78 6.70
N ALA A 25 -18.22 15.93 6.14
CA ALA A 25 -17.65 16.40 4.89
C ALA A 25 -16.12 16.44 5.00
N LEU A 26 -15.43 15.98 3.95
CA LEU A 26 -13.98 16.03 3.90
C LEU A 26 -13.52 17.49 3.92
N ASP A 27 -12.73 17.85 4.90
CA ASP A 27 -12.07 19.16 4.98
C ASP A 27 -10.87 19.16 4.01
N VAL A 28 -11.13 19.60 2.79
CA VAL A 28 -10.15 19.62 1.69
C VAL A 28 -8.95 20.51 2.03
N ASP A 29 -9.18 21.65 2.66
CA ASP A 29 -8.10 22.60 3.00
C ASP A 29 -7.18 22.02 4.05
N LYS A 30 -7.75 21.37 5.08
CA LYS A 30 -6.97 20.66 6.10
C LYS A 30 -6.15 19.51 5.51
N VAL A 31 -6.71 18.75 4.58
CA VAL A 31 -5.96 17.68 3.89
C VAL A 31 -4.87 18.28 3.02
N ARG A 32 -5.21 19.30 2.20
CA ARG A 32 -4.24 19.96 1.30
C ARG A 32 -3.06 20.57 2.05
N ALA A 33 -3.30 21.13 3.23
CA ALA A 33 -2.27 21.72 4.08
C ALA A 33 -1.15 20.73 4.50
N GLN A 34 -1.40 19.43 4.42
CA GLN A 34 -0.42 18.41 4.74
C GLN A 34 0.59 18.14 3.61
N PHE A 35 0.36 18.68 2.41
CA PHE A 35 1.17 18.41 1.22
C PHE A 35 1.97 19.65 0.81
N PRO A 36 3.25 19.78 1.23
CA PRO A 36 4.03 21.01 0.99
C PRO A 36 4.19 21.36 -0.48
N ALA A 37 4.28 20.36 -1.37
CA ALA A 37 4.37 20.60 -2.81
C ALA A 37 3.16 21.34 -3.39
N LEU A 38 2.02 21.31 -2.73
CA LEU A 38 0.80 21.96 -3.19
C LEU A 38 0.69 23.44 -2.75
N HIS A 39 1.64 23.94 -1.94
CA HIS A 39 1.61 25.32 -1.41
C HIS A 39 2.29 26.34 -2.33
N GLN A 40 2.80 25.90 -3.48
CA GLN A 40 3.46 26.79 -4.43
C GLN A 40 2.46 27.44 -5.40
N ALA A 41 2.90 28.54 -5.99
CA ALA A 41 2.20 29.23 -7.07
C ALA A 41 2.89 28.96 -8.42
N VAL A 42 2.08 28.79 -9.46
CA VAL A 42 2.53 28.66 -10.85
C VAL A 42 1.84 29.76 -11.67
N HIS A 43 2.61 30.57 -12.37
CA HIS A 43 2.12 31.77 -13.10
C HIS A 43 1.26 32.69 -12.23
N GLY A 44 1.63 32.89 -10.98
CA GLY A 44 0.93 33.76 -10.03
C GLY A 44 -0.40 33.22 -9.48
N LYS A 45 -0.72 31.94 -9.75
CA LYS A 45 -1.92 31.28 -9.26
C LYS A 45 -1.56 30.07 -8.38
N PRO A 46 -2.39 29.70 -7.39
CA PRO A 46 -2.19 28.48 -6.61
C PRO A 46 -2.07 27.25 -7.52
N LEU A 47 -1.11 26.37 -7.20
CA LEU A 47 -0.91 25.13 -7.96
C LEU A 47 -2.17 24.27 -7.95
N VAL A 48 -2.63 23.89 -9.13
CA VAL A 48 -3.60 22.81 -9.33
C VAL A 48 -2.83 21.61 -9.91
N TYR A 49 -2.80 20.50 -9.17
CA TYR A 49 -2.09 19.27 -9.56
C TYR A 49 -3.09 18.14 -9.77
N LEU A 50 -3.21 17.65 -10.99
CA LEU A 50 -4.21 16.64 -11.39
C LEU A 50 -3.59 15.32 -11.86
N ASP A 51 -2.27 15.17 -11.76
CA ASP A 51 -1.54 13.98 -12.25
C ASP A 51 -1.13 13.02 -11.11
N ASN A 52 -2.01 12.86 -10.12
CA ASN A 52 -1.76 11.96 -8.99
C ASN A 52 -1.73 10.47 -9.38
N ALA A 53 -2.34 10.10 -10.51
CA ALA A 53 -2.29 8.72 -11.01
C ALA A 53 -0.86 8.31 -11.40
N ALA A 54 -0.11 9.22 -12.02
CA ALA A 54 1.30 8.98 -12.35
C ALA A 54 2.21 9.21 -11.14
N THR A 55 2.02 10.31 -10.41
CA THR A 55 2.89 10.67 -9.28
C THR A 55 2.07 11.31 -8.15
N THR A 56 1.85 10.56 -7.08
CA THR A 56 1.19 11.07 -5.88
C THR A 56 2.12 11.96 -5.09
N GLN A 57 1.67 13.18 -4.74
CA GLN A 57 2.40 14.07 -3.86
C GLN A 57 2.55 13.48 -2.47
N LYS A 58 3.64 13.82 -1.78
CA LYS A 58 3.95 13.26 -0.47
C LYS A 58 3.50 14.21 0.63
N PRO A 59 2.76 13.73 1.65
CA PRO A 59 2.47 14.53 2.83
C PRO A 59 3.74 14.76 3.66
N GLN A 60 3.76 15.83 4.44
CA GLN A 60 4.90 16.20 5.28
C GLN A 60 5.34 15.04 6.19
N ALA A 61 4.41 14.30 6.77
CA ALA A 61 4.72 13.15 7.62
C ALA A 61 5.57 12.06 6.93
N VAL A 62 5.40 11.86 5.61
CA VAL A 62 6.23 10.92 4.83
C VAL A 62 7.62 11.49 4.63
N ILE A 63 7.73 12.79 4.32
CA ILE A 63 9.02 13.48 4.15
C ILE A 63 9.82 13.45 5.45
N ASP A 64 9.17 13.75 6.57
CA ASP A 64 9.78 13.74 7.90
C ASP A 64 10.25 12.33 8.29
N SER A 65 9.46 11.31 7.99
CA SER A 65 9.82 9.92 8.26
C SER A 65 11.06 9.47 7.48
N LEU A 66 11.15 9.83 6.21
CA LEU A 66 12.34 9.55 5.38
C LEU A 66 13.56 10.30 5.88
N THR A 67 13.40 11.57 6.22
CA THR A 67 14.48 12.40 6.78
C THR A 67 14.98 11.83 8.10
N HIS A 68 14.06 11.46 9.00
CA HIS A 68 14.40 10.84 10.28
C HIS A 68 15.16 9.53 10.09
N TYR A 69 14.68 8.67 9.20
CA TYR A 69 15.36 7.39 8.92
C TYR A 69 16.81 7.60 8.48
N TYR A 70 17.05 8.45 7.48
CA TYR A 70 18.39 8.68 6.96
C TYR A 70 19.31 9.41 7.93
N THR A 71 18.79 10.27 8.79
CA THR A 71 19.59 11.02 9.74
C THR A 71 19.87 10.28 11.06
N HIS A 72 19.04 9.28 11.43
CA HIS A 72 19.12 8.65 12.75
C HIS A 72 19.21 7.12 12.74
N ASP A 73 18.53 6.43 11.81
CA ASP A 73 18.28 4.99 11.89
C ASP A 73 18.72 4.21 10.66
N ASN A 74 19.44 4.83 9.73
CA ASN A 74 19.84 4.21 8.47
C ASN A 74 20.74 2.97 8.70
N ALA A 75 20.15 1.78 8.60
CA ALA A 75 20.83 0.50 8.81
C ALA A 75 20.13 -0.63 8.03
N ASN A 76 20.83 -1.77 7.91
CA ASN A 76 20.25 -2.97 7.32
C ASN A 76 19.09 -3.50 8.16
N VAL A 77 17.95 -3.67 7.50
CA VAL A 77 16.77 -4.33 8.07
C VAL A 77 17.04 -5.84 8.18
N HIS A 78 16.65 -6.46 9.30
CA HIS A 78 16.73 -7.91 9.61
C HIS A 78 18.13 -8.52 9.67
N ARG A 79 19.21 -7.77 9.54
CA ARG A 79 20.56 -8.34 9.46
C ARG A 79 21.54 -7.85 10.52
N GLY A 80 21.18 -6.87 11.32
CA GLY A 80 22.04 -6.33 12.35
C GLY A 80 21.51 -6.58 13.75
N ILE A 81 22.42 -6.76 14.70
CA ILE A 81 22.12 -6.91 16.14
C ILE A 81 22.34 -5.59 16.91
N HIS A 82 22.81 -4.54 16.22
CA HIS A 82 23.04 -3.23 16.83
C HIS A 82 21.77 -2.35 16.82
N ALA A 83 21.76 -1.34 17.67
CA ALA A 83 20.57 -0.53 17.94
C ALA A 83 19.90 0.06 16.70
N LEU A 84 20.67 0.57 15.71
CA LEU A 84 20.11 1.14 14.48
C LEU A 84 19.36 0.09 13.67
N SER A 85 19.93 -1.11 13.50
CA SER A 85 19.28 -2.19 12.77
C SER A 85 18.00 -2.68 13.45
N VAL A 86 18.00 -2.73 14.79
CA VAL A 86 16.78 -3.09 15.56
C VAL A 86 15.69 -2.05 15.31
N ARG A 87 16.00 -0.75 15.40
CA ARG A 87 15.02 0.31 15.15
C ARG A 87 14.49 0.30 13.71
N ALA A 88 15.40 0.16 12.73
CA ALA A 88 15.03 0.06 11.32
C ALA A 88 14.12 -1.14 11.05
N SER A 89 14.47 -2.32 11.59
CA SER A 89 13.65 -3.53 11.45
C SER A 89 12.28 -3.39 12.12
N THR A 90 12.24 -2.80 13.32
CA THR A 90 10.97 -2.55 14.02
C THR A 90 10.08 -1.60 13.23
N ALA A 91 10.61 -0.51 12.69
CA ALA A 91 9.86 0.44 11.87
C ALA A 91 9.32 -0.22 10.59
N TYR A 92 10.14 -1.04 9.92
CA TYR A 92 9.74 -1.79 8.74
C TYR A 92 8.59 -2.78 9.03
N GLU A 93 8.72 -3.58 10.10
CA GLU A 93 7.69 -4.55 10.46
C GLU A 93 6.39 -3.88 10.94
N ASN A 94 6.48 -2.77 11.68
CA ASN A 94 5.31 -1.99 12.09
C ASN A 94 4.55 -1.41 10.88
N SER A 95 5.26 -1.03 9.81
CA SER A 95 4.61 -0.58 8.59
C SER A 95 3.86 -1.71 7.88
N ARG A 96 4.42 -2.92 7.85
CA ARG A 96 3.72 -4.12 7.34
C ARG A 96 2.48 -4.45 8.16
N ASP A 97 2.56 -4.39 9.49
CA ASP A 97 1.40 -4.58 10.37
C ASP A 97 0.29 -3.54 10.11
N THR A 98 0.68 -2.30 9.86
CA THR A 98 -0.27 -1.24 9.54
C THR A 98 -0.99 -1.49 8.22
N VAL A 99 -0.26 -1.91 7.19
CA VAL A 99 -0.82 -2.28 5.89
C VAL A 99 -1.72 -3.50 6.02
N ALA A 100 -1.27 -4.55 6.73
CA ALA A 100 -2.07 -5.74 6.97
C ALA A 100 -3.42 -5.39 7.62
N ARG A 101 -3.41 -4.61 8.69
CA ARG A 101 -4.64 -4.16 9.35
C ARG A 101 -5.55 -3.34 8.42
N PHE A 102 -4.98 -2.46 7.62
CA PHE A 102 -5.75 -1.61 6.70
C PHE A 102 -6.51 -2.44 5.66
N PHE A 103 -5.88 -3.49 5.13
CA PHE A 103 -6.49 -4.38 4.13
C PHE A 103 -7.23 -5.57 4.74
N GLY A 104 -7.27 -5.71 6.06
CA GLY A 104 -7.89 -6.86 6.73
C GLY A 104 -7.15 -8.18 6.50
N ALA A 105 -5.85 -8.12 6.21
CA ALA A 105 -5.02 -9.33 6.08
C ALA A 105 -4.79 -9.97 7.47
N PRO A 106 -4.64 -11.30 7.55
CA PRO A 106 -4.46 -12.01 8.82
C PRO A 106 -3.27 -11.50 9.65
N ASP A 107 -2.15 -11.27 8.99
CA ASP A 107 -0.93 -10.78 9.62
C ASP A 107 0.04 -10.17 8.58
N ARG A 108 1.20 -9.69 9.05
CA ARG A 108 2.22 -9.05 8.21
C ARG A 108 2.87 -9.97 7.18
N SER A 109 2.79 -11.29 7.33
CA SER A 109 3.37 -12.22 6.34
C SER A 109 2.65 -12.14 4.99
N CYS A 110 1.39 -11.67 5.00
CA CYS A 110 0.60 -11.41 3.80
C CYS A 110 0.99 -10.11 3.07
N VAL A 111 1.92 -9.31 3.62
CA VAL A 111 2.34 -8.03 3.04
C VAL A 111 3.76 -8.14 2.51
N VAL A 112 3.92 -7.94 1.21
CA VAL A 112 5.22 -7.89 0.54
C VAL A 112 5.39 -6.51 -0.10
N PHE A 113 6.39 -5.76 0.34
CA PHE A 113 6.75 -4.49 -0.31
C PHE A 113 7.61 -4.75 -1.54
N THR A 114 7.25 -4.11 -2.63
CA THR A 114 7.95 -4.16 -3.92
C THR A 114 8.35 -2.76 -4.37
N ARG A 115 9.13 -2.66 -5.42
CA ARG A 115 9.56 -1.37 -5.99
C ARG A 115 8.47 -0.66 -6.78
N GLY A 116 7.36 -1.33 -7.06
CA GLY A 116 6.22 -0.76 -7.78
C GLY A 116 5.30 -1.82 -8.36
N THR A 117 4.23 -1.36 -9.02
CA THR A 117 3.18 -2.21 -9.58
C THR A 117 3.71 -3.24 -10.57
N THR A 118 4.64 -2.86 -11.43
CA THR A 118 5.26 -3.79 -12.41
C THR A 118 5.91 -4.99 -11.72
N GLU A 119 6.69 -4.75 -10.66
CA GLU A 119 7.31 -5.84 -9.90
C GLU A 119 6.25 -6.68 -9.18
N SER A 120 5.23 -6.06 -8.60
CA SER A 120 4.15 -6.77 -7.92
C SER A 120 3.39 -7.69 -8.85
N ILE A 121 3.01 -7.22 -10.04
CA ILE A 121 2.29 -8.02 -11.04
C ILE A 121 3.16 -9.17 -11.51
N ASN A 122 4.43 -8.93 -11.85
CA ASN A 122 5.34 -9.98 -12.28
C ASN A 122 5.60 -11.00 -11.16
N LEU A 123 5.74 -10.56 -9.92
CA LEU A 123 5.88 -11.48 -8.78
C LEU A 123 4.68 -12.41 -8.65
N VAL A 124 3.46 -11.88 -8.73
CA VAL A 124 2.23 -12.69 -8.69
C VAL A 124 2.16 -13.60 -9.89
N ALA A 125 2.43 -13.10 -11.09
CA ALA A 125 2.37 -13.90 -12.32
C ALA A 125 3.33 -15.10 -12.28
N GLU A 126 4.59 -14.87 -11.88
CA GLU A 126 5.62 -15.91 -11.89
C GLU A 126 5.54 -16.86 -10.70
N ALA A 127 5.35 -16.31 -9.48
CA ALA A 127 5.45 -17.11 -8.26
C ALA A 127 4.13 -17.80 -7.87
N TYR A 128 3.00 -17.22 -8.27
CA TYR A 128 1.69 -17.73 -7.87
C TYR A 128 0.87 -18.25 -9.06
N VAL A 129 0.66 -17.43 -10.10
CA VAL A 129 -0.24 -17.79 -11.21
C VAL A 129 0.35 -18.88 -12.09
N ARG A 130 1.60 -18.70 -12.56
CA ARG A 130 2.25 -19.66 -13.48
C ARG A 130 2.24 -21.11 -12.98
N PRO A 131 2.56 -21.41 -11.70
CA PRO A 131 2.51 -22.80 -11.20
C PRO A 131 1.11 -23.42 -11.13
N LEU A 132 0.06 -22.59 -11.15
CA LEU A 132 -1.34 -23.05 -11.08
C LEU A 132 -1.97 -23.27 -12.45
N LEU A 133 -1.47 -22.59 -13.50
CA LEU A 133 -2.02 -22.61 -14.84
C LEU A 133 -1.87 -24.00 -15.50
N LYS A 134 -2.94 -24.42 -16.16
CA LYS A 134 -3.01 -25.66 -16.96
C LYS A 134 -3.36 -25.31 -18.39
N THR A 135 -3.15 -26.25 -19.29
CA THR A 135 -3.57 -26.12 -20.70
C THR A 135 -5.09 -25.91 -20.77
N GLY A 136 -5.51 -24.81 -21.38
CA GLY A 136 -6.92 -24.42 -21.52
C GLY A 136 -7.41 -23.43 -20.48
N ASP A 137 -6.60 -23.05 -19.46
CA ASP A 137 -6.94 -21.97 -18.56
C ASP A 137 -6.85 -20.61 -19.28
N GLU A 138 -7.71 -19.68 -18.90
CA GLU A 138 -7.80 -18.36 -19.53
C GLU A 138 -7.52 -17.26 -18.52
N ILE A 139 -6.86 -16.18 -18.97
CA ILE A 139 -6.66 -14.96 -18.18
C ILE A 139 -7.41 -13.83 -18.87
N ILE A 140 -8.34 -13.20 -18.17
CA ILE A 140 -9.11 -12.07 -18.69
C ILE A 140 -8.38 -10.77 -18.33
N ILE A 141 -8.14 -9.94 -19.35
CA ILE A 141 -7.62 -8.57 -19.19
C ILE A 141 -8.54 -7.61 -19.93
N THR A 142 -8.50 -6.31 -19.57
CA THR A 142 -9.22 -5.27 -20.30
C THR A 142 -8.29 -4.56 -21.30
N GLU A 143 -8.85 -3.87 -22.28
CA GLU A 143 -8.04 -3.09 -23.25
C GLU A 143 -7.44 -1.81 -22.65
N MET A 144 -7.91 -1.40 -21.46
CA MET A 144 -7.49 -0.16 -20.80
C MET A 144 -6.36 -0.37 -19.78
N GLU A 145 -5.75 -1.54 -19.74
CA GLU A 145 -4.64 -1.82 -18.83
C GLU A 145 -3.38 -1.05 -19.25
N HIS A 146 -2.62 -0.59 -18.24
CA HIS A 146 -1.37 0.17 -18.43
C HIS A 146 -0.19 -0.75 -18.76
#